data_f9b310d478c67939b2f349ea6a600321
#
_entry.id   f9b310d478c67939b2f349ea6a600321
#
_cell.length_a   1.000
_cell.length_b   1.000
_cell.length_c   1.000
_cell.angle_alpha   90.00
_cell.angle_beta   90.00
_cell.angle_gamma   90.00
#
_symmetry.space_group_name_H-M   'P 1'
#
loop_
_entity.id
_entity.type
_entity.pdbx_description
1 polymer ?
#
loop_
_entity_poly.entity_id
_entity_poly.type
_entity_poly.pdbx_seq_one_letter_code
_entity_poly.pdbx_strand_id
1 'polypeptide(L)'
;KARKGKEFDALTGLLYINTKGYAIQNVITEPEDPAFINLRIEQEYHLVGEEAQYWFPRALNFELLVEEYPDPLMGLKISGKSHVSNVRINSDWEKKAFAGDSWMLEEDAHLSTDSFWLASRPFPLTDKEQRTYEVVDSIGKEKHFDQFLKWAEAFITGRWPIGKVDFLLHQVLSFNEYEDVRLGGGFETNDRFSKWFSLMAYGGYGTEDKAWKYGGGLSFHLLPQEKLQLAYEYNNDLGQPAALFTVDNNIFSDRFYAERMNEIEAHRISLRGQDWSFLSFDLSLEKSDWSPGFDYRFQEGDAEQTAFSYSTLGLYLRYAFGEQTINVMGSRLATASYFPILELSYNRGLKAFNGEFSYNRISAAISQFFPVRRFGEISYRLEAGIIDGAVPFHQLYTSNTVANDSWFIVIDNSFQTLAPYEFTSDRFAHFYFSYEMAGPLVKTKYFRPRISLLQNIGYGNLDHPERHKGIPIKTMEKGHFESGVRVGDILRIPYLKIAYIGLGAGVYYRYGAYQLEEMEKNFAFNIVVDFSF
;
A
#
# COMPACT_ATOMS: atom_id res chain seq x y z
N LYS A 1 -18.66 30.05 16.86
CA LYS A 1 -18.15 29.44 18.10
C LYS A 1 -18.89 28.14 18.36
N ALA A 2 -18.15 27.04 18.56
CA ALA A 2 -18.75 25.76 18.89
C ALA A 2 -19.58 25.84 20.19
N ARG A 3 -20.66 25.05 20.29
CA ARG A 3 -21.44 24.97 21.54
C ARG A 3 -20.58 24.30 22.61
N LYS A 4 -20.52 24.90 23.81
CA LYS A 4 -19.82 24.35 24.99
C LYS A 4 -20.10 22.84 25.17
N GLY A 5 -19.08 22.02 25.29
CA GLY A 5 -19.18 20.58 25.50
C GLY A 5 -19.33 19.72 24.24
N LYS A 6 -19.03 20.25 23.06
CA LYS A 6 -18.92 19.47 21.82
C LYS A 6 -17.52 19.63 21.27
N GLU A 7 -16.72 18.61 21.42
CA GLU A 7 -15.44 18.45 20.71
C GLU A 7 -15.73 18.00 19.29
N PHE A 8 -15.52 18.86 18.32
CA PHE A 8 -15.42 18.53 16.90
C PHE A 8 -14.45 19.53 16.27
N ASP A 9 -13.79 19.13 15.23
CA ASP A 9 -12.89 19.98 14.46
C ASP A 9 -13.72 21.10 13.80
N ALA A 10 -13.75 22.24 14.47
CA ALA A 10 -14.52 23.40 14.05
C ALA A 10 -13.60 24.42 13.39
N LEU A 11 -14.12 25.11 12.40
CA LEU A 11 -13.49 26.30 11.84
C LEU A 11 -14.07 27.55 12.51
N THR A 12 -13.19 28.46 12.91
CA THR A 12 -13.55 29.81 13.35
C THR A 12 -13.12 30.83 12.30
N GLY A 13 -13.80 31.97 12.21
CA GLY A 13 -13.40 32.99 11.24
C GLY A 13 -14.47 33.99 10.90
N LEU A 14 -14.30 34.63 9.76
CA LEU A 14 -15.15 35.66 9.23
C LEU A 14 -15.85 35.16 7.97
N LEU A 15 -17.15 35.39 7.91
CA LEU A 15 -17.98 35.08 6.76
C LEU A 15 -18.64 36.37 6.27
N TYR A 16 -18.31 36.78 5.05
CA TYR A 16 -18.92 37.93 4.39
C TYR A 16 -20.07 37.44 3.51
N ILE A 17 -21.28 37.90 3.82
CA ILE A 17 -22.49 37.51 3.10
C ILE A 17 -23.00 38.71 2.33
N ASN A 18 -23.27 38.55 1.03
CA ASN A 18 -23.85 39.55 0.19
C ASN A 18 -25.31 39.82 0.61
N THR A 19 -25.67 41.08 0.76
CA THR A 19 -27.03 41.47 1.17
C THR A 19 -28.08 41.25 0.08
N LYS A 20 -27.68 41.12 -1.19
CA LYS A 20 -28.55 40.76 -2.31
C LYS A 20 -28.38 39.27 -2.60
N GLY A 21 -29.36 38.46 -2.18
CA GLY A 21 -29.37 37.01 -2.39
C GLY A 21 -28.68 36.16 -1.31
N TYR A 22 -28.09 36.79 -0.28
CA TYR A 22 -27.48 36.12 0.88
C TYR A 22 -26.40 35.07 0.55
N ALA A 23 -25.72 35.23 -0.60
CA ALA A 23 -24.62 34.36 -0.98
C ALA A 23 -23.35 34.70 -0.23
N ILE A 24 -22.55 33.70 0.00
CA ILE A 24 -21.20 33.88 0.58
C ILE A 24 -20.31 34.58 -0.46
N GLN A 25 -19.69 35.67 -0.07
CA GLN A 25 -18.78 36.45 -0.92
C GLN A 25 -17.33 36.22 -0.53
N ASN A 26 -17.00 36.22 0.76
CA ASN A 26 -15.65 35.92 1.24
C ASN A 26 -15.73 35.05 2.49
N VAL A 27 -14.77 34.16 2.63
CA VAL A 27 -14.58 33.31 3.80
C VAL A 27 -13.13 33.39 4.25
N ILE A 28 -12.91 33.71 5.51
CA ILE A 28 -11.59 33.63 6.15
C ILE A 28 -11.76 32.73 7.38
N THR A 29 -11.13 31.55 7.37
CA THR A 29 -11.30 30.57 8.43
C THR A 29 -9.98 29.98 8.88
N GLU A 30 -9.95 29.58 10.16
CA GLU A 30 -8.85 28.89 10.81
C GLU A 30 -9.46 27.78 11.70
N PRO A 31 -8.73 26.68 12.00
CA PRO A 31 -9.15 25.71 12.99
C PRO A 31 -9.38 26.38 14.35
N GLU A 32 -10.43 25.99 15.08
CA GLU A 32 -10.70 26.55 16.43
C GLU A 32 -9.63 26.16 17.45
N ASP A 33 -9.06 24.97 17.28
CA ASP A 33 -7.94 24.46 18.06
C ASP A 33 -6.82 24.08 17.08
N PRO A 34 -5.94 25.03 16.73
CA PRO A 34 -4.79 24.71 15.90
C PRO A 34 -3.88 23.79 16.69
N ALA A 35 -3.80 22.54 16.29
CA ALA A 35 -2.84 21.62 16.88
C ALA A 35 -1.39 22.11 16.59
N PHE A 36 -0.62 21.34 15.87
CA PHE A 36 0.76 21.67 15.49
C PHE A 36 0.86 22.57 14.24
N ILE A 37 -0.18 22.54 13.40
CA ILE A 37 -0.25 23.25 12.13
C ILE A 37 -1.46 24.18 12.15
N ASN A 38 -1.21 25.48 12.02
CA ASN A 38 -2.28 26.44 11.83
C ASN A 38 -2.53 26.64 10.34
N LEU A 39 -3.73 26.27 9.88
CA LEU A 39 -4.16 26.42 8.49
C LEU A 39 -5.18 27.56 8.38
N ARG A 40 -4.77 28.68 7.81
CA ARG A 40 -5.69 29.76 7.46
C ARG A 40 -6.13 29.59 6.01
N ILE A 41 -7.44 29.56 5.78
CA ILE A 41 -8.06 29.46 4.46
C ILE A 41 -8.76 30.79 4.17
N GLU A 42 -8.51 31.34 2.98
CA GLU A 42 -9.18 32.53 2.48
C GLU A 42 -9.76 32.25 1.10
N GLN A 43 -11.07 32.41 0.98
CA GLN A 43 -11.80 32.13 -0.25
C GLN A 43 -12.59 33.36 -0.68
N GLU A 44 -12.44 33.74 -1.94
CA GLU A 44 -13.22 34.81 -2.58
C GLU A 44 -14.12 34.23 -3.66
N TYR A 45 -15.35 34.71 -3.69
CA TYR A 45 -16.38 34.29 -4.66
C TYR A 45 -16.78 35.48 -5.51
N HIS A 46 -17.13 35.22 -6.76
CA HIS A 46 -17.66 36.21 -7.69
C HIS A 46 -18.78 35.61 -8.54
N LEU A 47 -19.52 36.46 -9.22
CA LEU A 47 -20.58 36.03 -10.12
C LEU A 47 -19.99 35.62 -11.47
N VAL A 48 -20.39 34.45 -11.98
CA VAL A 48 -20.05 33.92 -13.29
C VAL A 48 -21.30 33.48 -14.04
N GLY A 49 -21.22 33.44 -15.38
CA GLY A 49 -22.30 33.07 -16.27
C GLY A 49 -22.86 34.28 -17.04
N GLU A 50 -23.29 34.08 -18.29
CA GLU A 50 -23.82 35.13 -19.17
C GLU A 50 -25.34 35.31 -18.98
N GLU A 51 -26.11 34.23 -18.95
CA GLU A 51 -27.57 34.27 -18.82
C GLU A 51 -28.08 34.16 -17.38
N ALA A 52 -27.44 33.29 -16.60
CA ALA A 52 -27.71 33.13 -15.18
C ALA A 52 -26.41 33.29 -14.37
N GLN A 53 -26.43 34.21 -13.40
CA GLN A 53 -25.29 34.50 -12.57
C GLN A 53 -25.23 33.60 -11.36
N TYR A 54 -24.12 32.83 -11.23
CA TYR A 54 -23.84 31.94 -10.13
C TYR A 54 -22.64 32.44 -9.35
N TRP A 55 -22.70 32.34 -8.03
CA TRP A 55 -21.52 32.61 -7.19
C TRP A 55 -20.56 31.44 -7.29
N PHE A 56 -19.32 31.71 -7.72
CA PHE A 56 -18.27 30.71 -7.92
C PHE A 56 -16.94 31.18 -7.31
N PRO A 57 -16.10 30.28 -6.79
CA PRO A 57 -14.79 30.65 -6.26
C PRO A 57 -13.94 31.35 -7.34
N ARG A 58 -13.36 32.50 -7.00
CA ARG A 58 -12.37 33.21 -7.80
C ARG A 58 -10.97 32.99 -7.32
N ALA A 59 -10.78 33.03 -6.00
CA ALA A 59 -9.51 32.80 -5.35
C ALA A 59 -9.70 31.83 -4.18
N LEU A 60 -8.82 30.85 -4.11
CA LEU A 60 -8.73 29.85 -3.03
C LEU A 60 -7.32 29.94 -2.48
N ASN A 61 -7.10 30.74 -1.45
CA ASN A 61 -5.80 30.95 -0.84
C ASN A 61 -5.71 30.21 0.48
N PHE A 62 -4.52 29.74 0.80
CA PHE A 62 -4.24 29.19 2.13
C PHE A 62 -2.88 29.67 2.65
N GLU A 63 -2.79 29.75 3.95
CA GLU A 63 -1.54 29.94 4.68
C GLU A 63 -1.42 28.82 5.72
N LEU A 64 -0.35 28.07 5.62
CA LEU A 64 0.03 27.04 6.58
C LEU A 64 1.16 27.59 7.42
N LEU A 65 0.94 27.68 8.72
CA LEU A 65 1.95 28.12 9.68
C LEU A 65 2.28 26.93 10.60
N VAL A 66 3.54 26.53 10.58
CA VAL A 66 4.09 25.50 11.48
C VAL A 66 4.85 26.26 12.58
N GLU A 67 4.21 26.43 13.76
CA GLU A 67 4.71 27.33 14.79
C GLU A 67 5.82 26.74 15.68
N GLU A 68 5.91 25.43 15.81
CA GLU A 68 6.92 24.79 16.64
C GLU A 68 7.98 24.06 15.85
N TYR A 69 9.05 24.77 15.62
CA TYR A 69 10.34 24.17 15.29
C TYR A 69 11.20 24.13 16.56
N PRO A 70 12.21 23.22 16.68
CA PRO A 70 13.02 23.16 17.90
C PRO A 70 13.76 24.45 18.25
N ASP A 71 13.78 25.40 17.34
CA ASP A 71 14.22 26.77 17.57
C ASP A 71 13.02 27.71 17.42
N PRO A 72 12.58 28.42 18.48
CA PRO A 72 11.45 29.35 18.43
C PRO A 72 11.65 30.52 17.43
N LEU A 73 12.80 30.62 16.80
CA LEU A 73 13.13 31.64 15.79
C LEU A 73 12.82 31.21 14.34
N MET A 74 12.41 29.96 14.07
CA MET A 74 12.17 29.46 12.71
C MET A 74 10.76 28.83 12.54
N GLY A 75 9.72 29.63 12.49
CA GLY A 75 8.42 29.20 11.97
C GLY A 75 8.47 28.97 10.46
N LEU A 76 7.94 27.84 9.96
CA LEU A 76 7.73 27.64 8.53
C LEU A 76 6.36 28.17 8.13
N LYS A 77 6.33 29.17 7.24
CA LYS A 77 5.10 29.67 6.65
C LYS A 77 5.04 29.27 5.17
N ILE A 78 4.03 28.49 4.80
CA ILE A 78 3.72 28.13 3.43
C ILE A 78 2.46 28.88 3.01
N SER A 79 2.53 29.63 1.90
CA SER A 79 1.37 30.33 1.36
C SER A 79 1.08 29.81 -0.05
N GLY A 80 -0.13 29.33 -0.26
CA GLY A 80 -0.63 28.93 -1.56
C GLY A 80 -1.70 29.91 -2.05
N LYS A 81 -1.59 30.34 -3.32
CA LYS A 81 -2.58 31.16 -4.00
C LYS A 81 -3.10 30.41 -5.21
N SER A 82 -4.40 30.21 -5.29
CA SER A 82 -5.07 29.55 -6.40
C SER A 82 -6.11 30.49 -7.00
N HIS A 83 -6.03 30.72 -8.30
CA HIS A 83 -6.95 31.54 -9.04
C HIS A 83 -7.75 30.71 -10.03
N VAL A 84 -9.07 30.87 -10.02
CA VAL A 84 -9.98 30.20 -10.92
C VAL A 84 -10.43 31.17 -12.01
N SER A 85 -10.20 30.77 -13.26
CA SER A 85 -10.59 31.55 -14.45
C SER A 85 -11.28 30.64 -15.49
N ASN A 86 -11.90 31.25 -16.48
CA ASN A 86 -12.55 30.54 -17.61
C ASN A 86 -13.61 29.51 -17.16
N VAL A 87 -14.39 29.85 -16.15
CA VAL A 87 -15.43 28.96 -15.59
C VAL A 87 -16.55 28.78 -16.61
N ARG A 88 -16.88 27.52 -16.91
CA ARG A 88 -18.04 27.15 -17.74
C ARG A 88 -19.06 26.45 -16.87
N ILE A 89 -20.28 26.97 -16.84
CA ILE A 89 -21.39 26.41 -16.08
C ILE A 89 -22.15 25.41 -16.95
N ASN A 90 -22.60 24.30 -16.35
CA ASN A 90 -23.37 23.23 -17.01
C ASN A 90 -22.68 22.64 -18.26
N SER A 91 -21.37 22.44 -18.21
CA SER A 91 -20.66 21.76 -19.29
C SER A 91 -21.07 20.29 -19.37
N ASP A 92 -21.29 19.79 -20.59
CA ASP A 92 -21.59 18.37 -20.86
C ASP A 92 -20.32 17.51 -20.76
N TRP A 93 -19.88 17.28 -19.52
CA TRP A 93 -18.77 16.36 -19.26
C TRP A 93 -19.30 14.95 -19.01
N GLU A 94 -18.74 13.98 -19.71
CA GLU A 94 -19.00 12.58 -19.38
C GLU A 94 -18.44 12.26 -17.98
N LYS A 95 -19.17 11.44 -17.21
CA LYS A 95 -18.70 10.99 -15.89
C LYS A 95 -17.30 10.34 -15.90
N LYS A 96 -16.91 9.78 -17.05
CA LYS A 96 -15.57 9.23 -17.29
C LYS A 96 -14.45 10.27 -17.18
N ALA A 97 -14.71 11.54 -17.44
CA ALA A 97 -13.71 12.61 -17.31
C ALA A 97 -13.26 12.82 -15.86
N PHE A 98 -14.04 12.34 -14.89
CA PHE A 98 -13.75 12.40 -13.47
C PHE A 98 -13.33 11.04 -12.87
N ALA A 99 -13.23 10.00 -13.73
CA ALA A 99 -12.71 8.69 -13.33
C ALA A 99 -11.19 8.70 -13.53
N GLY A 100 -10.44 8.48 -12.49
CA GLY A 100 -8.98 8.47 -12.50
C GLY A 100 -8.40 9.00 -11.20
N ASP A 101 -7.11 9.28 -11.22
CA ASP A 101 -6.41 9.83 -10.07
C ASP A 101 -6.97 11.20 -9.69
N SER A 102 -7.22 11.40 -8.40
CA SER A 102 -7.72 12.67 -7.86
C SER A 102 -6.71 13.80 -8.06
N TRP A 103 -5.45 13.44 -8.14
CA TRP A 103 -4.32 14.33 -8.35
C TRP A 103 -3.17 13.55 -8.99
N MET A 104 -2.53 14.14 -9.99
CA MET A 104 -1.40 13.54 -10.70
C MET A 104 -0.32 14.60 -10.92
N LEU A 105 0.90 14.29 -10.53
CA LEU A 105 2.08 15.09 -10.87
C LEU A 105 2.72 14.47 -12.10
N GLU A 106 2.77 15.23 -13.19
CA GLU A 106 3.45 14.79 -14.41
C GLU A 106 4.96 14.71 -14.17
N GLU A 107 5.62 13.70 -14.73
CA GLU A 107 7.07 13.47 -14.54
C GLU A 107 7.93 14.66 -14.99
N ASP A 108 7.50 15.37 -16.02
CA ASP A 108 8.18 16.53 -16.59
C ASP A 108 7.71 17.88 -16.04
N ALA A 109 6.82 17.88 -15.01
CA ALA A 109 6.33 19.12 -14.40
C ALA A 109 7.46 20.03 -13.90
N HIS A 110 8.56 19.44 -13.44
CA HIS A 110 9.76 20.17 -12.99
C HIS A 110 10.61 20.74 -14.13
N LEU A 111 10.39 20.32 -15.38
CA LEU A 111 11.10 20.80 -16.57
C LEU A 111 10.40 21.99 -17.24
N SER A 112 9.23 22.40 -16.70
CA SER A 112 8.49 23.54 -17.24
C SER A 112 9.33 24.81 -17.20
N THR A 113 9.42 25.48 -18.35
CA THR A 113 10.26 26.67 -18.52
C THR A 113 9.68 27.91 -17.82
N ASP A 114 10.52 28.91 -17.53
CA ASP A 114 10.05 30.20 -16.98
C ASP A 114 9.01 30.87 -17.88
N SER A 115 9.12 30.70 -19.20
CA SER A 115 8.13 31.22 -20.15
C SER A 115 6.77 30.53 -20.01
N PHE A 116 6.73 29.24 -19.74
CA PHE A 116 5.49 28.50 -19.43
C PHE A 116 4.83 29.06 -18.16
N TRP A 117 5.62 29.24 -17.10
CA TRP A 117 5.10 29.76 -15.83
C TRP A 117 4.62 31.20 -15.95
N LEU A 118 5.35 32.06 -16.72
CA LEU A 118 4.91 33.43 -16.98
C LEU A 118 3.59 33.50 -17.76
N ALA A 119 3.41 32.60 -18.74
CA ALA A 119 2.18 32.53 -19.53
C ALA A 119 0.99 31.95 -18.75
N SER A 120 1.26 31.01 -17.82
CA SER A 120 0.23 30.32 -17.04
C SER A 120 -0.24 31.12 -15.83
N ARG A 121 0.55 32.06 -15.34
CA ARG A 121 0.19 32.89 -14.18
C ARG A 121 -0.79 33.97 -14.57
N PRO A 122 -1.93 34.13 -13.86
CA PRO A 122 -2.88 35.21 -14.11
C PRO A 122 -2.35 36.59 -13.65
N PHE A 123 -1.36 36.60 -12.74
CA PHE A 123 -0.73 37.81 -12.23
C PHE A 123 0.79 37.65 -12.14
N PRO A 124 1.58 38.75 -12.35
CA PRO A 124 3.01 38.68 -12.15
C PRO A 124 3.35 38.43 -10.67
N LEU A 125 4.51 37.84 -10.45
CA LEU A 125 5.04 37.68 -9.09
C LEU A 125 5.33 39.05 -8.46
N THR A 126 5.07 39.16 -7.17
CA THR A 126 5.54 40.30 -6.38
C THR A 126 7.04 40.16 -6.12
N ASP A 127 7.73 41.28 -5.84
CA ASP A 127 9.17 41.29 -5.50
C ASP A 127 9.51 40.33 -4.35
N LYS A 128 8.58 40.16 -3.39
CA LYS A 128 8.76 39.23 -2.27
C LYS A 128 8.70 37.78 -2.74
N GLU A 129 7.79 37.46 -3.62
CA GLU A 129 7.64 36.10 -4.18
C GLU A 129 8.86 35.76 -5.05
N GLN A 130 9.31 36.67 -5.88
CA GLN A 130 10.51 36.48 -6.69
C GLN A 130 11.76 36.22 -5.83
N ARG A 131 11.98 37.05 -4.80
CA ARG A 131 13.07 36.81 -3.83
C ARG A 131 12.93 35.46 -3.10
N THR A 132 11.71 35.00 -2.83
CA THR A 132 11.49 33.69 -2.21
C THR A 132 12.01 32.57 -3.10
N TYR A 133 11.78 32.64 -4.42
CA TYR A 133 12.33 31.66 -5.36
C TYR A 133 13.86 31.66 -5.35
N GLU A 134 14.49 32.81 -5.38
CA GLU A 134 15.96 32.95 -5.32
C GLU A 134 16.54 32.35 -4.03
N VAL A 135 15.92 32.66 -2.88
CA VAL A 135 16.34 32.13 -1.57
C VAL A 135 16.16 30.62 -1.48
N VAL A 136 15.01 30.11 -1.92
CA VAL A 136 14.73 28.66 -1.89
C VAL A 136 15.70 27.89 -2.80
N ASP A 137 15.96 28.41 -4.01
CA ASP A 137 16.95 27.82 -4.92
C ASP A 137 18.36 27.81 -4.32
N SER A 138 18.76 28.94 -3.68
CA SER A 138 20.04 29.02 -2.98
C SER A 138 20.16 28.02 -1.83
N ILE A 139 19.15 27.93 -0.97
CA ILE A 139 19.12 26.98 0.15
C ILE A 139 19.07 25.54 -0.37
N GLY A 140 18.28 25.28 -1.41
CA GLY A 140 18.16 23.97 -2.04
C GLY A 140 19.52 23.47 -2.55
N LYS A 141 20.27 24.34 -3.22
CA LYS A 141 21.63 24.05 -3.69
C LYS A 141 22.62 23.84 -2.54
N GLU A 142 22.60 24.73 -1.53
CA GLU A 142 23.49 24.64 -0.36
C GLU A 142 23.26 23.38 0.46
N LYS A 143 22.01 22.95 0.63
CA LYS A 143 21.63 21.78 1.44
C LYS A 143 21.51 20.50 0.63
N HIS A 144 21.87 20.51 -0.64
CA HIS A 144 21.76 19.35 -1.54
C HIS A 144 20.35 18.71 -1.53
N PHE A 145 19.30 19.53 -1.48
CA PHE A 145 17.92 19.08 -1.35
C PHE A 145 17.48 18.17 -2.50
N ASP A 146 17.96 18.43 -3.72
CA ASP A 146 17.71 17.56 -4.88
C ASP A 146 18.30 16.16 -4.70
N GLN A 147 19.44 16.04 -4.03
CA GLN A 147 20.02 14.73 -3.73
C GLN A 147 19.18 14.01 -2.68
N PHE A 148 18.73 14.73 -1.66
CA PHE A 148 17.84 14.16 -0.64
C PHE A 148 16.53 13.65 -1.24
N LEU A 149 15.88 14.42 -2.13
CA LEU A 149 14.67 13.99 -2.83
C LEU A 149 14.91 12.74 -3.67
N LYS A 150 16.01 12.65 -4.40
CA LYS A 150 16.38 11.45 -5.16
C LYS A 150 16.57 10.22 -4.26
N TRP A 151 17.18 10.39 -3.08
CA TRP A 151 17.30 9.30 -2.11
C TRP A 151 15.94 8.87 -1.56
N ALA A 152 15.07 9.82 -1.23
CA ALA A 152 13.72 9.55 -0.74
C ALA A 152 12.88 8.82 -1.81
N GLU A 153 12.95 9.29 -3.06
CA GLU A 153 12.31 8.65 -4.21
C GLU A 153 12.81 7.22 -4.39
N ALA A 154 14.13 7.03 -4.43
CA ALA A 154 14.73 5.71 -4.60
C ALA A 154 14.35 4.75 -3.46
N PHE A 155 14.24 5.24 -2.24
CA PHE A 155 13.82 4.44 -1.09
C PHE A 155 12.34 4.05 -1.16
N ILE A 156 11.48 4.99 -1.57
CA ILE A 156 10.03 4.76 -1.71
C ILE A 156 9.74 3.81 -2.89
N THR A 157 10.38 4.05 -4.03
CA THR A 157 10.14 3.27 -5.26
C THR A 157 10.94 1.97 -5.32
N GLY A 158 11.97 1.82 -4.46
CA GLY A 158 12.95 0.73 -4.55
C GLY A 158 13.83 0.80 -5.81
N ARG A 159 13.84 1.93 -6.52
CA ARG A 159 14.53 2.13 -7.81
C ARG A 159 15.46 3.32 -7.76
N TRP A 160 16.71 3.13 -8.17
CA TRP A 160 17.68 4.22 -8.27
C TRP A 160 17.95 4.57 -9.74
N PRO A 161 17.52 5.74 -10.24
CA PRO A 161 17.67 6.08 -11.64
C PRO A 161 19.12 6.40 -12.03
N ILE A 162 19.65 5.63 -12.98
CA ILE A 162 20.99 5.80 -13.56
C ILE A 162 20.83 6.06 -15.07
N GLY A 163 20.50 7.29 -15.45
CA GLY A 163 20.28 7.65 -16.85
C GLY A 163 19.05 6.97 -17.45
N LYS A 164 19.24 6.03 -18.38
CA LYS A 164 18.18 5.29 -19.09
C LYS A 164 17.80 3.97 -18.42
N VAL A 165 18.38 3.65 -17.29
CA VAL A 165 18.12 2.44 -16.51
C VAL A 165 17.96 2.80 -15.04
N ASP A 166 17.15 2.02 -14.34
CA ASP A 166 16.97 2.09 -12.90
C ASP A 166 17.65 0.90 -12.26
N PHE A 167 18.42 1.13 -11.23
CA PHE A 167 19.00 0.10 -10.39
C PHE A 167 17.97 -0.33 -9.34
N LEU A 168 17.72 -1.64 -9.22
CA LEU A 168 16.70 -2.20 -8.35
C LEU A 168 17.26 -2.43 -6.94
N LEU A 169 16.97 -1.53 -6.01
CA LEU A 169 17.50 -1.56 -4.64
C LEU A 169 17.05 -2.80 -3.87
N HIS A 170 15.83 -3.26 -4.10
CA HIS A 170 15.28 -4.45 -3.45
C HIS A 170 15.95 -5.75 -3.88
N GLN A 171 16.78 -5.74 -4.94
CA GLN A 171 17.56 -6.90 -5.40
C GLN A 171 18.96 -6.97 -4.78
N VAL A 172 19.38 -5.95 -4.01
CA VAL A 172 20.75 -5.85 -3.50
C VAL A 172 21.00 -6.82 -2.35
N LEU A 173 20.04 -6.90 -1.43
CA LEU A 173 20.20 -7.66 -0.20
C LEU A 173 18.87 -8.31 0.18
N SER A 174 18.90 -9.58 0.54
CA SER A 174 17.82 -10.30 1.20
C SER A 174 18.36 -11.29 2.22
N PHE A 175 17.51 -11.63 3.20
CA PHE A 175 17.83 -12.57 4.28
C PHE A 175 16.67 -13.56 4.40
N ASN A 176 16.96 -14.85 4.40
CA ASN A 176 16.01 -15.90 4.70
C ASN A 176 16.73 -17.12 5.25
N GLU A 177 16.01 -18.04 5.88
CA GLU A 177 16.61 -19.21 6.52
C GLU A 177 17.23 -20.20 5.53
N TYR A 178 16.88 -20.13 4.25
CA TYR A 178 17.39 -21.04 3.23
C TYR A 178 18.74 -20.59 2.63
N GLU A 179 18.91 -19.26 2.42
CA GLU A 179 20.09 -18.70 1.79
C GLU A 179 21.05 -18.02 2.78
N ASP A 180 20.60 -17.79 4.03
CA ASP A 180 21.19 -16.90 5.01
C ASP A 180 21.21 -15.45 4.46
N VAL A 181 22.23 -15.07 3.71
CA VAL A 181 22.35 -13.77 3.07
C VAL A 181 22.39 -13.94 1.55
N ARG A 182 21.53 -13.22 0.84
CA ARG A 182 21.64 -13.08 -0.62
C ARG A 182 22.18 -11.70 -0.96
N LEU A 183 23.26 -11.66 -1.74
CA LEU A 183 23.82 -10.46 -2.33
C LEU A 183 23.57 -10.47 -3.85
N GLY A 184 23.04 -9.38 -4.36
CA GLY A 184 22.67 -9.31 -5.77
C GLY A 184 22.56 -7.91 -6.32
N GLY A 185 21.88 -7.78 -7.45
CA GLY A 185 21.53 -6.54 -8.08
C GLY A 185 20.63 -6.77 -9.27
N GLY A 186 19.93 -5.72 -9.68
CA GLY A 186 19.05 -5.75 -10.83
C GLY A 186 18.97 -4.39 -11.51
N PHE A 187 18.58 -4.42 -12.77
CA PHE A 187 18.39 -3.23 -13.59
C PHE A 187 17.10 -3.34 -14.38
N GLU A 188 16.42 -2.22 -14.54
CA GLU A 188 15.26 -2.08 -15.41
C GLU A 188 15.41 -0.83 -16.27
N THR A 189 15.04 -0.90 -17.55
CA THR A 189 15.03 0.28 -18.41
C THR A 189 13.85 1.17 -18.02
N ASN A 190 14.05 2.48 -17.99
CA ASN A 190 13.03 3.47 -17.62
C ASN A 190 12.44 4.21 -18.84
N ASP A 191 11.52 5.13 -18.59
CA ASP A 191 10.84 5.94 -19.62
C ASP A 191 11.77 6.80 -20.46
N ARG A 192 12.98 7.13 -19.96
CA ARG A 192 14.01 7.81 -20.75
C ARG A 192 14.64 6.91 -21.81
N PHE A 193 14.54 5.59 -21.65
CA PHE A 193 14.93 4.63 -22.65
C PHE A 193 13.80 4.41 -23.65
N SER A 194 12.60 4.04 -23.15
CA SER A 194 11.41 3.82 -23.97
C SER A 194 10.14 3.93 -23.13
N LYS A 195 9.12 4.63 -23.65
CA LYS A 195 7.78 4.68 -23.05
C LYS A 195 6.88 3.50 -23.47
N TRP A 196 7.34 2.67 -24.41
CA TRP A 196 6.55 1.60 -25.00
C TRP A 196 6.91 0.23 -24.46
N PHE A 197 8.12 0.06 -23.99
CA PHE A 197 8.56 -1.20 -23.41
C PHE A 197 9.64 -0.98 -22.36
N SER A 198 9.72 -1.88 -21.39
CA SER A 198 10.81 -1.99 -20.42
C SER A 198 11.43 -3.39 -20.46
N LEU A 199 12.72 -3.43 -20.17
CA LEU A 199 13.51 -4.65 -20.00
C LEU A 199 14.03 -4.67 -18.56
N MET A 200 13.85 -5.77 -17.87
CA MET A 200 14.32 -5.99 -16.51
C MET A 200 15.22 -7.23 -16.47
N ALA A 201 16.30 -7.16 -15.70
CA ALA A 201 17.14 -8.32 -15.38
C ALA A 201 17.71 -8.16 -13.96
N TYR A 202 17.83 -9.28 -13.26
CA TYR A 202 18.47 -9.33 -11.94
C TYR A 202 19.23 -10.63 -11.75
N GLY A 203 20.14 -10.60 -10.76
CA GLY A 203 20.85 -11.78 -10.30
C GLY A 203 21.34 -11.60 -8.88
N GLY A 204 21.42 -12.69 -8.13
CA GLY A 204 21.90 -12.71 -6.76
C GLY A 204 22.51 -14.07 -6.41
N TYR A 205 23.36 -14.08 -5.40
CA TYR A 205 24.04 -15.28 -4.91
C TYR A 205 23.75 -15.47 -3.43
N GLY A 206 23.20 -16.63 -3.07
CA GLY A 206 22.97 -17.03 -1.69
C GLY A 206 24.24 -17.57 -1.03
N THR A 207 24.46 -17.20 0.23
CA THR A 207 25.71 -17.57 0.92
C THR A 207 25.66 -18.99 1.49
N GLU A 208 24.50 -19.45 1.94
CA GLU A 208 24.34 -20.80 2.54
C GLU A 208 24.12 -21.86 1.45
N ASP A 209 23.16 -21.65 0.56
CA ASP A 209 22.84 -22.60 -0.52
C ASP A 209 23.85 -22.58 -1.68
N LYS A 210 24.73 -21.55 -1.73
CA LYS A 210 25.81 -21.39 -2.73
C LYS A 210 25.32 -21.44 -4.17
N ALA A 211 24.11 -20.94 -4.40
CA ALA A 211 23.46 -20.98 -5.70
C ALA A 211 23.13 -19.58 -6.24
N TRP A 212 23.16 -19.45 -7.56
CA TRP A 212 22.73 -18.25 -8.25
C TRP A 212 21.23 -18.26 -8.44
N LYS A 213 20.59 -17.14 -8.13
CA LYS A 213 19.21 -16.82 -8.46
C LYS A 213 19.22 -15.69 -9.47
N TYR A 214 18.42 -15.81 -10.51
CA TYR A 214 18.38 -14.82 -11.58
C TYR A 214 17.03 -14.80 -12.30
N GLY A 215 16.76 -13.70 -12.94
CA GLY A 215 15.54 -13.55 -13.71
C GLY A 215 15.59 -12.32 -14.61
N GLY A 216 14.57 -12.21 -15.43
CA GLY A 216 14.42 -11.09 -16.34
C GLY A 216 13.03 -11.02 -16.92
N GLY A 217 12.70 -9.88 -17.49
CA GLY A 217 11.39 -9.64 -18.06
C GLY A 217 11.41 -8.62 -19.18
N LEU A 218 10.39 -8.71 -20.03
CA LEU A 218 10.08 -7.77 -21.08
C LEU A 218 8.62 -7.35 -20.91
N SER A 219 8.38 -6.06 -20.80
CA SER A 219 7.04 -5.49 -20.67
C SER A 219 6.75 -4.51 -21.79
N PHE A 220 5.58 -4.63 -22.40
CA PHE A 220 5.06 -3.71 -23.39
C PHE A 220 3.93 -2.88 -22.80
N HIS A 221 4.08 -1.57 -22.78
CA HIS A 221 3.07 -0.61 -22.33
C HIS A 221 2.12 -0.28 -23.47
N LEU A 222 0.97 -0.96 -23.51
CA LEU A 222 -0.01 -0.85 -24.61
C LEU A 222 -0.85 0.44 -24.50
N LEU A 223 -0.98 0.99 -23.30
CA LEU A 223 -1.65 2.27 -23.03
C LEU A 223 -0.76 3.14 -22.12
N PRO A 224 -0.89 4.49 -22.23
CA PRO A 224 -0.13 5.41 -21.40
C PRO A 224 -0.34 5.16 -19.90
N GLN A 225 0.67 5.54 -19.11
CA GLN A 225 0.64 5.45 -17.64
C GLN A 225 0.45 4.01 -17.12
N GLU A 226 1.00 3.02 -17.86
CA GLU A 226 0.92 1.59 -17.50
C GLU A 226 -0.51 1.05 -17.32
N LYS A 227 -1.52 1.75 -17.85
CA LYS A 227 -2.92 1.33 -17.73
C LYS A 227 -3.21 -0.02 -18.37
N LEU A 228 -2.41 -0.43 -19.35
CA LEU A 228 -2.47 -1.76 -19.94
C LEU A 228 -1.06 -2.21 -20.33
N GLN A 229 -0.61 -3.30 -19.76
CA GLN A 229 0.72 -3.85 -19.94
C GLN A 229 0.65 -5.32 -20.31
N LEU A 230 1.39 -5.73 -21.36
CA LEU A 230 1.66 -7.12 -21.67
C LEU A 230 3.09 -7.43 -21.25
N ALA A 231 3.29 -8.42 -20.38
CA ALA A 231 4.60 -8.76 -19.85
C ALA A 231 4.93 -10.25 -20.09
N TYR A 232 6.20 -10.54 -20.30
CA TYR A 232 6.81 -11.86 -20.18
C TYR A 232 7.90 -11.79 -19.12
N GLU A 233 7.87 -12.73 -18.19
CA GLU A 233 8.82 -12.83 -17.09
C GLU A 233 9.38 -14.25 -17.02
N TYR A 234 10.69 -14.35 -16.80
CA TYR A 234 11.38 -15.58 -16.47
C TYR A 234 12.12 -15.41 -15.16
N ASN A 235 12.01 -16.37 -14.28
CA ASN A 235 12.77 -16.41 -13.04
C ASN A 235 13.24 -17.83 -12.71
N ASN A 236 14.47 -17.91 -12.21
CA ASN A 236 15.00 -19.05 -11.48
C ASN A 236 15.39 -18.50 -10.11
N ASP A 237 14.48 -18.66 -9.15
CA ASP A 237 14.55 -17.96 -7.87
C ASP A 237 13.90 -18.80 -6.76
N LEU A 238 13.78 -18.23 -5.58
CA LEU A 238 13.06 -18.80 -4.46
C LEU A 238 11.66 -18.20 -4.35
N GLY A 239 10.72 -19.00 -3.88
CA GLY A 239 9.37 -18.56 -3.57
C GLY A 239 8.80 -19.24 -2.34
N GLN A 240 7.97 -18.50 -1.62
CA GLN A 240 7.24 -19.03 -0.47
C GLN A 240 6.10 -19.95 -0.91
N PRO A 241 5.86 -21.06 -0.19
CA PRO A 241 4.68 -21.88 -0.44
C PRO A 241 3.40 -21.23 0.11
N ALA A 242 2.27 -21.63 -0.44
CA ALA A 242 0.95 -21.50 0.16
C ALA A 242 0.44 -20.07 0.42
N ALA A 243 0.78 -19.10 -0.46
CA ALA A 243 0.25 -17.73 -0.38
C ALA A 243 -1.28 -17.67 -0.56
N LEU A 244 -1.96 -16.78 0.16
CA LEU A 244 -3.42 -16.59 0.05
C LEU A 244 -3.83 -15.99 -1.30
N PHE A 245 -3.14 -14.96 -1.73
CA PHE A 245 -3.34 -14.31 -3.02
C PHE A 245 -2.05 -14.30 -3.83
N THR A 246 -2.16 -14.50 -5.13
CA THR A 246 -1.01 -14.56 -6.04
C THR A 246 -0.36 -13.20 -6.33
N VAL A 247 -0.97 -12.11 -5.91
CA VAL A 247 -0.56 -10.72 -6.25
C VAL A 247 -0.21 -9.88 -5.02
N ASP A 248 -0.37 -10.42 -3.82
CA ASP A 248 0.03 -9.73 -2.59
C ASP A 248 1.55 -9.80 -2.42
N ASN A 249 2.24 -9.01 -3.25
CA ASN A 249 3.70 -8.86 -3.20
C ASN A 249 4.09 -8.02 -2.00
N ASN A 250 4.04 -8.60 -0.82
CA ASN A 250 4.76 -8.04 0.30
C ASN A 250 6.24 -8.38 0.13
N ILE A 251 6.91 -7.61 -0.75
CA ILE A 251 8.34 -7.78 -1.10
C ILE A 251 9.22 -7.86 0.16
N PHE A 252 8.78 -7.25 1.25
CA PHE A 252 9.48 -7.30 2.53
C PHE A 252 9.38 -8.66 3.21
N SER A 253 8.18 -9.27 3.30
CA SER A 253 8.02 -10.55 3.97
C SER A 253 8.74 -11.67 3.24
N ASP A 254 8.63 -11.70 1.91
CA ASP A 254 9.18 -12.75 1.08
C ASP A 254 10.72 -12.77 1.10
N ARG A 255 11.34 -11.62 1.30
CA ARG A 255 12.81 -11.49 1.24
C ARG A 255 13.50 -11.51 2.58
N PHE A 256 12.78 -11.21 3.65
CA PHE A 256 13.42 -11.01 4.95
C PHE A 256 13.05 -12.03 6.02
N TYR A 257 12.04 -12.92 5.81
CA TYR A 257 11.53 -13.74 6.94
C TYR A 257 10.99 -15.12 6.59
N ALA A 258 11.14 -15.59 5.35
CA ALA A 258 10.56 -16.86 4.96
C ALA A 258 11.29 -18.05 5.59
N GLU A 259 10.56 -18.84 6.39
CA GLU A 259 11.09 -20.08 6.98
C GLU A 259 11.13 -21.25 5.99
N ARG A 260 10.19 -21.26 5.04
CA ARG A 260 10.10 -22.33 4.04
C ARG A 260 10.19 -21.73 2.65
N MET A 261 11.17 -22.19 1.90
CA MET A 261 11.41 -21.73 0.54
C MET A 261 11.39 -22.90 -0.42
N ASN A 262 10.89 -22.65 -1.61
CA ASN A 262 10.98 -23.56 -2.74
C ASN A 262 11.89 -22.93 -3.79
N GLU A 263 12.68 -23.76 -4.45
CA GLU A 263 13.31 -23.37 -5.70
C GLU A 263 12.25 -23.37 -6.81
N ILE A 264 12.20 -22.32 -7.58
CA ILE A 264 11.19 -22.10 -8.62
C ILE A 264 11.87 -21.72 -9.92
N GLU A 265 11.59 -22.47 -10.98
CA GLU A 265 11.84 -22.03 -12.33
C GLU A 265 10.50 -21.72 -13.00
N ALA A 266 10.28 -20.48 -13.41
CA ALA A 266 8.99 -20.07 -13.95
C ALA A 266 9.10 -19.20 -15.19
N HIS A 267 8.15 -19.42 -16.10
CA HIS A 267 7.86 -18.61 -17.27
C HIS A 267 6.43 -18.09 -17.16
N ARG A 268 6.25 -16.77 -17.13
CA ARG A 268 4.94 -16.14 -16.99
C ARG A 268 4.71 -15.15 -18.12
N ILE A 269 3.55 -15.24 -18.76
CA ILE A 269 3.01 -14.21 -19.63
C ILE A 269 1.80 -13.60 -18.93
N SER A 270 1.73 -12.29 -18.85
CA SER A 270 0.62 -11.61 -18.17
C SER A 270 0.13 -10.38 -18.93
N LEU A 271 -1.18 -10.16 -18.91
CA LEU A 271 -1.85 -8.95 -19.34
C LEU A 271 -2.41 -8.25 -18.09
N ARG A 272 -1.80 -7.12 -17.72
CA ARG A 272 -2.15 -6.33 -16.55
C ARG A 272 -2.88 -5.07 -16.96
N GLY A 273 -4.02 -4.79 -16.33
CA GLY A 273 -4.76 -3.56 -16.49
C GLY A 273 -4.93 -2.86 -15.16
N GLN A 274 -4.71 -1.54 -15.14
CA GLN A 274 -4.89 -0.74 -13.94
C GLN A 274 -5.95 0.34 -14.18
N ASP A 275 -6.80 0.55 -13.19
CA ASP A 275 -7.74 1.67 -13.08
C ASP A 275 -8.75 1.85 -14.22
N TRP A 276 -9.21 0.78 -14.73
CA TRP A 276 -10.32 0.81 -15.68
C TRP A 276 -11.65 1.01 -14.91
N SER A 277 -12.02 2.27 -14.67
CA SER A 277 -13.21 2.58 -13.87
C SER A 277 -13.19 1.90 -12.49
N PHE A 278 -12.08 2.06 -11.76
CA PHE A 278 -11.81 1.43 -10.44
C PHE A 278 -11.55 -0.07 -10.47
N LEU A 279 -11.45 -0.68 -11.65
CA LEU A 279 -11.09 -2.08 -11.82
C LEU A 279 -9.61 -2.20 -12.21
N SER A 280 -8.87 -3.03 -11.48
CA SER A 280 -7.55 -3.53 -11.86
C SER A 280 -7.61 -5.03 -12.08
N PHE A 281 -6.86 -5.54 -13.03
CA PHE A 281 -6.82 -6.97 -13.32
C PHE A 281 -5.42 -7.45 -13.74
N ASP A 282 -5.15 -8.73 -13.50
CA ASP A 282 -4.00 -9.48 -14.02
C ASP A 282 -4.52 -10.80 -14.59
N LEU A 283 -4.37 -10.99 -15.89
CA LEU A 283 -4.62 -12.25 -16.58
C LEU A 283 -3.29 -12.87 -16.93
N SER A 284 -3.00 -14.08 -16.48
CA SER A 284 -1.69 -14.70 -16.66
C SER A 284 -1.76 -16.15 -17.12
N LEU A 285 -0.74 -16.55 -17.87
CA LEU A 285 -0.41 -17.93 -18.17
C LEU A 285 1.01 -18.18 -17.66
N GLU A 286 1.13 -19.15 -16.76
CA GLU A 286 2.40 -19.49 -16.11
C GLU A 286 2.70 -20.97 -16.29
N LYS A 287 3.96 -21.27 -16.63
CA LYS A 287 4.57 -22.57 -16.48
C LYS A 287 5.64 -22.48 -15.40
N SER A 288 5.55 -23.32 -14.38
CA SER A 288 6.53 -23.30 -13.29
C SER A 288 6.86 -24.72 -12.81
N ASP A 289 8.15 -24.90 -12.49
CA ASP A 289 8.70 -26.10 -11.89
C ASP A 289 9.14 -25.74 -10.46
N TRP A 290 8.67 -26.52 -9.47
CA TRP A 290 8.84 -26.25 -8.06
C TRP A 290 9.57 -27.40 -7.37
N SER A 291 10.62 -27.09 -6.61
CA SER A 291 11.36 -28.04 -5.77
C SER A 291 11.41 -27.51 -4.34
N PRO A 292 10.78 -28.21 -3.36
CA PRO A 292 10.85 -27.81 -1.96
C PRO A 292 12.30 -27.81 -1.44
N GLY A 293 12.71 -26.70 -0.80
CA GLY A 293 13.96 -26.59 -0.07
C GLY A 293 13.92 -27.20 1.33
N PHE A 294 12.86 -27.95 1.66
CA PHE A 294 12.62 -28.59 2.94
C PHE A 294 12.09 -30.02 2.73
N ASP A 295 12.11 -30.86 3.77
CA ASP A 295 11.64 -32.26 3.66
C ASP A 295 10.12 -32.28 3.47
N TYR A 296 9.72 -32.37 2.20
CA TYR A 296 8.32 -32.45 1.81
C TYR A 296 8.14 -33.43 0.66
N ARG A 297 7.10 -34.27 0.76
CA ARG A 297 6.70 -35.23 -0.26
C ARG A 297 5.17 -35.24 -0.38
N PHE A 298 4.69 -35.25 -1.60
CA PHE A 298 3.27 -35.38 -1.90
C PHE A 298 2.97 -36.78 -2.39
N GLN A 299 1.97 -37.43 -1.78
CA GLN A 299 1.57 -38.77 -2.15
C GLN A 299 0.35 -38.74 -3.08
N GLU A 300 0.52 -39.23 -4.31
CA GLU A 300 -0.57 -39.44 -5.26
C GLU A 300 -0.68 -40.96 -5.56
N GLY A 301 -1.68 -41.64 -4.99
CA GLY A 301 -1.76 -43.11 -5.01
C GLY A 301 -0.57 -43.75 -4.26
N ASP A 302 0.18 -44.60 -4.96
CA ASP A 302 1.36 -45.28 -4.42
C ASP A 302 2.67 -44.49 -4.70
N ALA A 303 2.63 -43.43 -5.47
CA ALA A 303 3.79 -42.62 -5.84
C ALA A 303 4.00 -41.45 -4.88
N GLU A 304 5.26 -41.26 -4.48
CA GLU A 304 5.69 -40.05 -3.76
C GLU A 304 6.43 -39.12 -4.71
N GLN A 305 6.05 -37.85 -4.73
CA GLN A 305 6.64 -36.78 -5.55
C GLN A 305 7.35 -35.75 -4.66
N THR A 306 8.52 -35.29 -5.10
CA THR A 306 9.34 -34.26 -4.42
C THR A 306 9.61 -33.04 -5.29
N ALA A 307 9.25 -33.08 -6.56
CA ALA A 307 9.28 -31.96 -7.49
C ALA A 307 7.97 -31.90 -8.25
N PHE A 308 7.53 -30.72 -8.65
CA PHE A 308 6.16 -30.47 -9.10
C PHE A 308 6.17 -29.50 -10.27
N SER A 309 5.54 -29.90 -11.38
CA SER A 309 5.39 -29.05 -12.57
C SER A 309 3.96 -28.54 -12.71
N TYR A 310 3.81 -27.24 -12.91
CA TYR A 310 2.52 -26.57 -13.07
C TYR A 310 2.42 -25.83 -14.39
N SER A 311 1.22 -25.86 -14.94
CA SER A 311 0.76 -24.92 -15.95
C SER A 311 -0.53 -24.31 -15.44
N THR A 312 -0.52 -23.00 -15.23
CA THR A 312 -1.62 -22.30 -14.53
C THR A 312 -2.13 -21.14 -15.37
N LEU A 313 -3.44 -21.11 -15.58
CA LEU A 313 -4.15 -19.93 -16.06
C LEU A 313 -4.65 -19.15 -14.84
N GLY A 314 -4.17 -17.94 -14.64
CA GLY A 314 -4.49 -17.07 -13.51
C GLY A 314 -5.32 -15.87 -13.92
N LEU A 315 -6.26 -15.47 -13.08
CA LEU A 315 -7.02 -14.22 -13.15
C LEU A 315 -7.07 -13.60 -11.75
N TYR A 316 -6.61 -12.37 -11.64
CA TYR A 316 -6.82 -11.54 -10.46
C TYR A 316 -7.62 -10.31 -10.83
N LEU A 317 -8.60 -9.96 -10.00
CA LEU A 317 -9.44 -8.78 -10.13
C LEU A 317 -9.45 -8.01 -8.81
N ARG A 318 -9.28 -6.70 -8.87
CA ARG A 318 -9.47 -5.78 -7.75
C ARG A 318 -10.39 -4.64 -8.18
N TYR A 319 -11.50 -4.50 -7.46
CA TYR A 319 -12.47 -3.43 -7.69
C TYR A 319 -12.56 -2.54 -6.46
N ALA A 320 -12.16 -1.26 -6.61
CA ALA A 320 -12.07 -0.28 -5.54
C ALA A 320 -12.84 0.99 -5.90
N PHE A 321 -14.17 0.90 -5.89
CA PHE A 321 -15.04 2.00 -6.26
C PHE A 321 -14.78 3.26 -5.41
N GLY A 322 -14.62 4.41 -6.08
CA GLY A 322 -14.41 5.69 -5.42
C GLY A 322 -13.10 5.80 -4.64
N GLU A 323 -12.15 4.90 -4.84
CA GLU A 323 -10.81 5.00 -4.27
C GLU A 323 -10.12 6.27 -4.77
N GLN A 324 -9.64 7.06 -3.82
CA GLN A 324 -8.85 8.24 -4.13
C GLN A 324 -7.38 7.86 -4.17
N THR A 325 -6.73 8.22 -5.24
CA THR A 325 -5.32 7.92 -5.43
C THR A 325 -4.54 9.17 -5.81
N ILE A 326 -3.28 9.20 -5.43
CA ILE A 326 -2.31 10.19 -5.86
C ILE A 326 -1.17 9.48 -6.58
N ASN A 327 -0.68 10.08 -7.64
CA ASN A 327 0.55 9.63 -8.29
C ASN A 327 1.70 10.49 -7.79
N VAL A 328 2.65 9.89 -7.08
CA VAL A 328 3.82 10.55 -6.54
C VAL A 328 5.05 9.81 -7.06
N MET A 329 5.90 10.51 -7.79
CA MET A 329 7.17 9.98 -8.32
C MET A 329 6.99 8.67 -9.12
N GLY A 330 5.95 8.62 -9.98
CA GLY A 330 5.64 7.43 -10.77
C GLY A 330 4.98 6.28 -9.99
N SER A 331 4.88 6.39 -8.66
CA SER A 331 4.21 5.42 -7.81
C SER A 331 2.81 5.90 -7.44
N ARG A 332 1.84 5.03 -7.63
CA ARG A 332 0.46 5.31 -7.29
C ARG A 332 0.16 4.87 -5.86
N LEU A 333 -0.30 5.81 -5.06
CA LEU A 333 -0.64 5.59 -3.66
C LEU A 333 -2.14 5.81 -3.46
N ALA A 334 -2.83 4.82 -2.90
CA ALA A 334 -4.19 4.98 -2.43
C ALA A 334 -4.19 5.86 -1.17
N THR A 335 -5.01 6.91 -1.18
CA THR A 335 -5.11 7.85 -0.06
C THR A 335 -6.34 7.65 0.79
N ALA A 336 -7.45 7.26 0.19
CA ALA A 336 -8.69 6.97 0.89
C ALA A 336 -9.59 6.06 0.05
N SER A 337 -10.30 5.15 0.72
CA SER A 337 -11.41 4.41 0.14
C SER A 337 -12.51 4.30 1.18
N TYR A 338 -13.66 4.91 0.91
CA TYR A 338 -14.84 4.84 1.79
C TYR A 338 -15.79 3.69 1.44
N PHE A 339 -15.60 3.10 0.26
CA PHE A 339 -16.40 1.97 -0.22
C PHE A 339 -15.63 0.67 -0.04
N PRO A 340 -16.33 -0.48 0.01
CA PRO A 340 -15.66 -1.76 0.06
C PRO A 340 -14.75 -1.99 -1.16
N ILE A 341 -13.56 -2.51 -0.90
CA ILE A 341 -12.64 -3.02 -1.91
C ILE A 341 -12.91 -4.52 -2.05
N LEU A 342 -13.12 -4.96 -3.28
CA LEU A 342 -13.37 -6.35 -3.62
C LEU A 342 -12.17 -6.92 -4.35
N GLU A 343 -11.71 -8.10 -3.94
CA GLU A 343 -10.61 -8.82 -4.57
C GLU A 343 -11.06 -10.24 -4.91
N LEU A 344 -10.66 -10.72 -6.07
CA LEU A 344 -10.92 -12.08 -6.53
C LEU A 344 -9.67 -12.62 -7.22
N SER A 345 -9.22 -13.80 -6.82
CA SER A 345 -8.17 -14.55 -7.50
C SER A 345 -8.71 -15.91 -7.92
N TYR A 346 -8.51 -16.27 -9.18
CA TYR A 346 -8.85 -17.56 -9.74
C TYR A 346 -7.66 -18.14 -10.47
N ASN A 347 -7.25 -19.35 -10.11
CA ASN A 347 -6.17 -20.06 -10.76
C ASN A 347 -6.66 -21.45 -11.19
N ARG A 348 -6.51 -21.74 -12.48
CA ARG A 348 -6.80 -23.03 -13.07
C ARG A 348 -5.52 -23.77 -13.40
N GLY A 349 -5.23 -24.87 -12.70
CA GLY A 349 -4.18 -25.81 -13.06
C GLY A 349 -4.58 -26.67 -14.27
N LEU A 350 -3.69 -26.78 -15.24
CA LEU A 350 -3.91 -27.48 -16.50
C LEU A 350 -2.94 -28.65 -16.65
N LYS A 351 -3.46 -29.83 -17.03
CA LYS A 351 -2.63 -30.97 -17.46
C LYS A 351 -2.21 -30.78 -18.92
N ALA A 352 -1.55 -29.63 -19.20
CA ALA A 352 -1.01 -29.25 -20.50
C ALA A 352 0.36 -28.59 -20.30
N PHE A 353 1.18 -28.49 -21.31
CA PHE A 353 2.53 -27.89 -21.24
C PHE A 353 3.40 -28.44 -20.09
N ASN A 354 3.34 -29.74 -19.84
CA ASN A 354 3.97 -30.48 -18.74
C ASN A 354 3.38 -30.21 -17.34
N GLY A 355 2.23 -29.54 -17.24
CA GLY A 355 1.54 -29.41 -15.95
C GLY A 355 0.99 -30.78 -15.49
N GLU A 356 1.26 -31.12 -14.24
CA GLU A 356 0.89 -32.42 -13.67
C GLU A 356 -0.47 -32.37 -12.97
N PHE A 357 -0.86 -31.20 -12.47
CA PHE A 357 -2.03 -31.03 -11.59
C PHE A 357 -3.19 -30.32 -12.30
N SER A 358 -4.38 -30.86 -12.12
CA SER A 358 -5.64 -30.22 -12.56
C SER A 358 -6.42 -29.80 -11.33
N TYR A 359 -6.57 -28.49 -11.12
CA TYR A 359 -7.25 -27.93 -9.95
C TYR A 359 -7.92 -26.60 -10.30
N ASN A 360 -8.87 -26.20 -9.49
CA ASN A 360 -9.38 -24.84 -9.43
C ASN A 360 -9.05 -24.26 -8.05
N ARG A 361 -8.40 -23.12 -8.00
CA ARG A 361 -8.09 -22.41 -6.79
C ARG A 361 -8.74 -21.03 -6.85
N ILE A 362 -9.67 -20.77 -5.94
CA ILE A 362 -10.44 -19.52 -5.89
C ILE A 362 -10.23 -18.90 -4.52
N SER A 363 -9.89 -17.63 -4.47
CA SER A 363 -9.91 -16.83 -3.25
C SER A 363 -10.54 -15.47 -3.51
N ALA A 364 -11.29 -14.98 -2.53
CA ALA A 364 -11.96 -13.70 -2.58
C ALA A 364 -11.79 -12.96 -1.26
N ALA A 365 -11.71 -11.64 -1.33
CA ALA A 365 -11.69 -10.80 -0.15
C ALA A 365 -12.56 -9.55 -0.33
N ILE A 366 -13.09 -9.09 0.78
CA ILE A 366 -13.74 -7.79 0.91
C ILE A 366 -13.12 -7.06 2.08
N SER A 367 -12.66 -5.85 1.86
CA SER A 367 -12.12 -4.99 2.90
C SER A 367 -12.76 -3.61 2.84
N GLN A 368 -12.92 -3.00 4.00
CA GLN A 368 -13.43 -1.63 4.08
C GLN A 368 -12.89 -0.94 5.32
N PHE A 369 -12.60 0.33 5.14
CA PHE A 369 -12.28 1.27 6.19
C PHE A 369 -13.33 2.37 6.19
N PHE A 370 -13.86 2.74 7.37
CA PHE A 370 -14.80 3.84 7.46
C PHE A 370 -14.73 4.54 8.83
N PRO A 371 -14.74 5.89 8.82
CA PRO A 371 -14.80 6.66 10.05
C PRO A 371 -16.21 6.61 10.64
N VAL A 372 -16.30 6.30 11.93
CA VAL A 372 -17.54 6.38 12.71
C VAL A 372 -17.54 7.68 13.49
N ARG A 373 -18.29 8.65 12.98
CA ARG A 373 -18.30 10.02 13.54
C ARG A 373 -18.38 10.04 15.06
N ARG A 374 -17.40 10.64 15.72
CA ARG A 374 -17.20 10.77 17.18
C ARG A 374 -16.77 9.50 17.93
N PHE A 375 -16.79 8.34 17.29
CA PHE A 375 -16.43 7.10 17.97
C PHE A 375 -15.08 6.56 17.53
N GLY A 376 -14.56 6.99 16.38
CA GLY A 376 -13.29 6.53 15.83
C GLY A 376 -13.42 5.92 14.47
N GLU A 377 -12.63 4.91 14.19
CA GLU A 377 -12.50 4.30 12.87
C GLU A 377 -12.67 2.80 12.98
N ILE A 378 -13.39 2.22 12.02
CA ILE A 378 -13.56 0.77 11.90
C ILE A 378 -12.91 0.32 10.60
N SER A 379 -12.13 -0.74 10.67
CA SER A 379 -11.67 -1.47 9.50
C SER A 379 -12.00 -2.95 9.65
N TYR A 380 -12.32 -3.59 8.55
CA TYR A 380 -12.48 -5.03 8.49
C TYR A 380 -11.97 -5.60 7.17
N ARG A 381 -11.53 -6.85 7.21
CA ARG A 381 -11.26 -7.69 6.04
C ARG A 381 -11.86 -9.06 6.28
N LEU A 382 -12.67 -9.52 5.34
CA LEU A 382 -13.16 -10.89 5.25
C LEU A 382 -12.55 -11.49 4.00
N GLU A 383 -11.91 -12.64 4.14
CA GLU A 383 -11.33 -13.38 3.04
C GLU A 383 -11.67 -14.85 3.13
N ALA A 384 -11.86 -15.48 2.00
CA ALA A 384 -12.17 -16.90 1.91
C ALA A 384 -11.61 -17.51 0.62
N GLY A 385 -11.33 -18.79 0.66
CA GLY A 385 -10.87 -19.51 -0.51
C GLY A 385 -11.19 -21.00 -0.46
N ILE A 386 -11.15 -21.59 -1.65
CA ILE A 386 -11.36 -23.04 -1.85
C ILE A 386 -10.49 -23.53 -3.00
N ILE A 387 -9.96 -24.73 -2.84
CA ILE A 387 -9.26 -25.48 -3.87
C ILE A 387 -10.07 -26.74 -4.18
N ASP A 388 -10.41 -26.92 -5.44
CA ASP A 388 -11.01 -28.13 -5.97
C ASP A 388 -9.94 -28.89 -6.75
N GLY A 389 -9.53 -30.04 -6.22
CA GLY A 389 -8.46 -30.88 -6.73
C GLY A 389 -7.36 -31.15 -5.71
N ALA A 390 -6.66 -32.26 -5.90
CA ALA A 390 -5.52 -32.61 -5.06
C ALA A 390 -4.28 -31.83 -5.53
N VAL A 391 -3.69 -31.07 -4.63
CA VAL A 391 -2.51 -30.25 -4.91
C VAL A 391 -1.45 -30.39 -3.83
N PRO A 392 -0.17 -30.28 -4.14
CA PRO A 392 0.91 -30.19 -3.17
C PRO A 392 0.83 -28.96 -2.26
N PHE A 393 1.57 -29.00 -1.15
CA PHE A 393 1.55 -28.00 -0.07
C PHE A 393 1.69 -26.54 -0.54
N HIS A 394 2.55 -26.29 -1.51
CA HIS A 394 2.79 -24.90 -1.96
C HIS A 394 1.62 -24.27 -2.74
N GLN A 395 0.63 -25.07 -3.16
CA GLN A 395 -0.62 -24.55 -3.72
C GLN A 395 -1.75 -24.43 -2.69
N LEU A 396 -1.59 -24.98 -1.49
CA LEU A 396 -2.57 -24.86 -0.41
C LEU A 396 -2.65 -23.42 0.11
N TYR A 397 -3.53 -23.14 1.04
CA TYR A 397 -3.61 -21.88 1.76
C TYR A 397 -2.99 -22.02 3.15
N THR A 398 -2.23 -21.01 3.55
CA THR A 398 -1.82 -20.79 4.93
C THR A 398 -2.34 -19.46 5.41
N SER A 399 -2.50 -19.29 6.72
CA SER A 399 -2.95 -18.04 7.31
C SER A 399 -1.88 -16.96 7.17
N ASN A 400 -2.27 -15.72 6.92
CA ASN A 400 -1.37 -14.58 7.07
C ASN A 400 -0.95 -14.46 8.54
N THR A 401 0.32 -14.49 8.81
CA THR A 401 0.90 -14.42 10.16
C THR A 401 2.02 -13.40 10.22
N VAL A 402 2.42 -13.01 11.41
CA VAL A 402 3.69 -12.30 11.63
C VAL A 402 4.84 -13.24 11.28
N ALA A 403 5.87 -12.72 10.68
CA ALA A 403 6.84 -13.49 9.90
C ALA A 403 7.63 -14.58 10.63
N ASN A 404 7.93 -14.47 11.90
CA ASN A 404 8.47 -15.51 12.80
C ASN A 404 8.52 -15.03 14.25
N ASP A 405 8.91 -15.92 15.17
CA ASP A 405 9.03 -15.63 16.61
C ASP A 405 10.06 -14.55 16.97
N SER A 406 10.93 -14.16 16.04
CA SER A 406 11.98 -13.15 16.24
C SER A 406 11.55 -11.73 15.87
N TRP A 407 10.38 -11.56 15.21
CA TRP A 407 9.91 -10.26 14.74
C TRP A 407 8.68 -9.80 15.51
N PHE A 408 8.81 -8.62 16.10
CA PHE A 408 7.80 -8.02 16.96
C PHE A 408 7.03 -6.89 16.27
N ILE A 409 6.93 -6.88 14.93
CA ILE A 409 6.22 -5.83 14.20
C ILE A 409 4.82 -6.29 13.85
N VAL A 410 3.82 -5.47 14.15
CA VAL A 410 2.42 -5.72 13.75
C VAL A 410 2.29 -5.64 12.23
N ILE A 411 1.67 -6.65 11.66
CA ILE A 411 1.21 -6.66 10.26
C ILE A 411 -0.31 -6.62 10.27
N ASP A 412 -0.90 -5.67 9.58
CA ASP A 412 -2.37 -5.58 9.47
C ASP A 412 -2.93 -6.76 8.66
N ASN A 413 -4.18 -7.15 8.96
CA ASN A 413 -4.87 -8.28 8.34
C ASN A 413 -4.09 -9.60 8.45
N SER A 414 -3.48 -9.84 9.59
CA SER A 414 -2.77 -11.09 9.91
C SER A 414 -3.06 -11.54 11.33
N PHE A 415 -2.88 -12.84 11.59
CA PHE A 415 -2.90 -13.39 12.95
C PHE A 415 -1.57 -13.12 13.63
N GLN A 416 -1.61 -12.53 14.80
CA GLN A 416 -0.42 -12.11 15.54
C GLN A 416 0.10 -13.22 16.49
N THR A 417 -0.74 -14.21 16.79
CA THR A 417 -0.43 -15.30 17.73
C THR A 417 -0.17 -16.65 17.05
N LEU A 418 -0.23 -16.69 15.72
CA LEU A 418 0.09 -17.88 14.95
C LEU A 418 1.54 -17.87 14.46
N ALA A 419 2.18 -19.04 14.54
CA ALA A 419 3.44 -19.27 13.86
C ALA A 419 3.24 -19.39 12.33
N PRO A 420 4.24 -19.04 11.51
CA PRO A 420 4.21 -19.29 10.08
C PRO A 420 3.90 -20.77 9.79
N TYR A 421 3.02 -21.00 8.81
CA TYR A 421 2.60 -22.35 8.38
C TYR A 421 2.00 -23.25 9.47
N GLU A 422 1.57 -22.68 10.62
CA GLU A 422 0.97 -23.48 11.70
C GLU A 422 -0.30 -24.20 11.24
N PHE A 423 -1.12 -23.52 10.41
CA PHE A 423 -2.33 -24.12 9.85
C PHE A 423 -2.30 -24.07 8.32
N THR A 424 -2.78 -25.17 7.72
CA THR A 424 -2.83 -25.36 6.27
C THR A 424 -4.20 -25.82 5.86
N SER A 425 -4.72 -25.33 4.73
CA SER A 425 -6.09 -25.58 4.29
C SER A 425 -6.22 -25.66 2.77
N ASP A 426 -7.17 -26.43 2.29
CA ASP A 426 -7.70 -26.36 0.93
C ASP A 426 -8.94 -25.45 0.84
N ARG A 427 -9.55 -25.13 1.99
CA ARG A 427 -10.65 -24.19 2.14
C ARG A 427 -10.51 -23.43 3.45
N PHE A 428 -10.71 -22.12 3.40
CA PHE A 428 -10.58 -21.25 4.56
C PHE A 428 -11.56 -20.09 4.54
N ALA A 429 -11.79 -19.49 5.71
CA ALA A 429 -12.43 -18.20 5.88
C ALA A 429 -11.78 -17.48 7.05
N HIS A 430 -11.25 -16.28 6.81
CA HIS A 430 -10.63 -15.43 7.82
C HIS A 430 -11.38 -14.11 7.92
N PHE A 431 -11.51 -13.60 9.13
CA PHE A 431 -12.10 -12.30 9.44
C PHE A 431 -11.17 -11.52 10.34
N TYR A 432 -10.77 -10.35 9.90
CA TYR A 432 -9.96 -9.39 10.66
C TYR A 432 -10.80 -8.15 10.90
N PHE A 433 -10.83 -7.71 12.15
CA PHE A 433 -11.58 -6.53 12.57
C PHE A 433 -10.70 -5.66 13.45
N SER A 434 -10.73 -4.35 13.21
CA SER A 434 -10.07 -3.36 14.05
C SER A 434 -11.00 -2.17 14.28
N TYR A 435 -11.04 -1.71 15.51
CA TYR A 435 -11.71 -0.49 15.93
C TYR A 435 -10.71 0.43 16.63
N GLU A 436 -10.37 1.55 16.02
CA GLU A 436 -9.55 2.59 16.61
C GLU A 436 -10.46 3.65 17.26
N MET A 437 -10.22 3.95 18.53
CA MET A 437 -11.00 4.92 19.29
C MET A 437 -10.77 6.35 18.78
N ALA A 438 -11.81 7.18 18.81
CA ALA A 438 -11.72 8.58 18.39
C ALA A 438 -10.78 9.38 19.30
N GLY A 439 -9.72 9.88 18.71
CA GLY A 439 -8.77 10.77 19.35
C GLY A 439 -7.89 10.11 20.42
N PRO A 440 -6.75 10.70 20.70
CA PRO A 440 -5.85 10.21 21.73
C PRO A 440 -6.38 10.55 23.13
N LEU A 441 -6.14 9.64 24.09
CA LEU A 441 -6.50 9.87 25.51
C LEU A 441 -5.76 11.07 26.12
N VAL A 442 -4.54 11.31 25.67
CA VAL A 442 -3.67 12.43 26.08
C VAL A 442 -3.01 13.00 24.86
N LYS A 443 -2.97 14.32 24.73
CA LYS A 443 -2.32 15.02 23.62
C LYS A 443 -1.09 15.77 24.14
N THR A 444 0.10 15.26 23.81
CA THR A 444 1.35 16.01 23.95
C THR A 444 2.15 15.92 22.64
N LYS A 445 3.22 16.68 22.51
CA LYS A 445 4.06 16.70 21.32
C LYS A 445 4.64 15.32 20.96
N TYR A 446 5.11 14.57 21.96
CA TYR A 446 5.81 13.30 21.76
C TYR A 446 5.01 12.07 22.23
N PHE A 447 3.86 12.27 22.82
CA PHE A 447 3.02 11.23 23.37
C PHE A 447 1.56 11.51 23.05
N ARG A 448 0.98 10.71 22.17
CA ARG A 448 -0.40 10.88 21.67
C ARG A 448 -1.06 9.53 21.44
N PRO A 449 -1.19 8.72 22.49
CA PRO A 449 -1.59 7.32 22.36
C PRO A 449 -2.97 7.17 21.72
N ARG A 450 -3.03 6.35 20.65
CA ARG A 450 -4.25 5.91 19.97
C ARG A 450 -4.51 4.46 20.33
N ILE A 451 -5.70 4.13 20.79
CA ILE A 451 -6.07 2.79 21.20
C ILE A 451 -6.90 2.13 20.11
N SER A 452 -6.49 0.93 19.71
CA SER A 452 -7.26 0.07 18.81
C SER A 452 -7.59 -1.26 19.48
N LEU A 453 -8.81 -1.73 19.28
CA LEU A 453 -9.29 -3.05 19.68
C LEU A 453 -9.36 -3.92 18.43
N LEU A 454 -8.82 -5.12 18.53
CA LEU A 454 -8.72 -6.04 17.40
C LEU A 454 -9.38 -7.37 17.73
N GLN A 455 -10.01 -7.97 16.70
CA GLN A 455 -10.58 -9.29 16.76
C GLN A 455 -10.31 -10.02 15.46
N ASN A 456 -9.57 -11.14 15.52
CA ASN A 456 -9.30 -11.98 14.36
C ASN A 456 -9.94 -13.36 14.58
N ILE A 457 -10.54 -13.91 13.52
CA ILE A 457 -11.22 -15.19 13.53
C ILE A 457 -10.80 -15.96 12.27
N GLY A 458 -10.40 -17.21 12.42
CA GLY A 458 -10.01 -18.06 11.31
C GLY A 458 -10.68 -19.43 11.37
N TYR A 459 -11.10 -19.91 10.20
CA TYR A 459 -11.54 -21.29 9.97
C TYR A 459 -10.81 -21.84 8.76
N GLY A 460 -10.47 -23.10 8.79
CA GLY A 460 -9.86 -23.77 7.64
C GLY A 460 -9.87 -25.29 7.79
N ASN A 461 -10.00 -25.97 6.67
CA ASN A 461 -9.98 -27.43 6.60
C ASN A 461 -9.09 -27.89 5.45
N LEU A 462 -8.64 -29.13 5.51
CA LEU A 462 -7.86 -29.77 4.46
C LEU A 462 -8.38 -31.20 4.27
N ASP A 463 -8.85 -31.48 3.07
CA ASP A 463 -9.17 -32.86 2.68
C ASP A 463 -7.86 -33.62 2.40
N HIS A 464 -7.76 -34.82 2.91
CA HIS A 464 -6.59 -35.70 2.69
C HIS A 464 -5.25 -35.18 3.21
N PRO A 465 -5.14 -34.75 4.49
CA PRO A 465 -3.87 -34.29 5.07
C PRO A 465 -2.78 -35.39 5.06
N GLU A 466 -3.16 -36.66 5.00
CA GLU A 466 -2.26 -37.80 4.94
C GLU A 466 -1.41 -37.86 3.65
N ARG A 467 -1.80 -37.14 2.61
CA ARG A 467 -1.01 -37.02 1.36
C ARG A 467 0.25 -36.17 1.51
N HIS A 468 0.29 -35.33 2.53
CA HIS A 468 1.40 -34.39 2.76
C HIS A 468 2.37 -34.97 3.78
N LYS A 469 3.52 -35.44 3.33
CA LYS A 469 4.55 -36.09 4.16
C LYS A 469 5.75 -35.15 4.41
N GLY A 470 6.46 -35.40 5.52
CA GLY A 470 7.68 -34.66 5.87
C GLY A 470 7.44 -33.38 6.65
N ILE A 471 6.24 -32.80 6.61
CA ILE A 471 5.88 -31.61 7.37
C ILE A 471 4.67 -31.85 8.28
N PRO A 472 4.58 -31.19 9.44
CA PRO A 472 3.39 -31.25 10.27
C PRO A 472 2.24 -30.49 9.58
N ILE A 473 1.10 -31.16 9.47
CA ILE A 473 -0.13 -30.56 8.95
C ILE A 473 -1.13 -30.42 10.10
N LYS A 474 -1.61 -29.21 10.31
CA LYS A 474 -2.72 -28.89 11.21
C LYS A 474 -3.78 -28.10 10.45
N THR A 475 -5.04 -28.33 10.79
CA THR A 475 -6.20 -27.63 10.23
C THR A 475 -6.88 -26.76 11.28
N MET A 476 -7.64 -25.77 10.84
CA MET A 476 -8.29 -24.78 11.70
C MET A 476 -9.81 -25.02 11.81
N GLU A 477 -10.23 -26.29 11.79
CA GLU A 477 -11.64 -26.71 11.72
C GLU A 477 -12.50 -26.24 12.89
N LYS A 478 -11.90 -26.13 14.09
CA LYS A 478 -12.61 -25.73 15.32
C LYS A 478 -12.65 -24.21 15.52
N GLY A 479 -12.07 -23.48 14.60
CA GLY A 479 -11.94 -22.01 14.67
C GLY A 479 -10.80 -21.55 15.56
N HIS A 480 -9.96 -20.70 15.00
CA HIS A 480 -8.96 -19.93 15.72
C HIS A 480 -9.52 -18.56 16.07
N PHE A 481 -9.30 -18.13 17.31
CA PHE A 481 -9.77 -16.84 17.82
C PHE A 481 -8.61 -16.12 18.49
N GLU A 482 -8.44 -14.86 18.13
CA GLU A 482 -7.50 -13.98 18.82
C GLU A 482 -8.10 -12.58 18.98
N SER A 483 -7.91 -12.01 20.17
CA SER A 483 -8.28 -10.62 20.44
C SER A 483 -7.04 -9.84 20.84
N GLY A 484 -7.00 -8.57 20.48
CA GLY A 484 -5.84 -7.73 20.77
C GLY A 484 -6.20 -6.31 21.16
N VAL A 485 -5.26 -5.69 21.84
CA VAL A 485 -5.25 -4.25 22.11
C VAL A 485 -3.95 -3.69 21.58
N ARG A 486 -4.06 -2.68 20.74
CA ARG A 486 -2.92 -1.94 20.18
C ARG A 486 -2.95 -0.51 20.69
N VAL A 487 -1.80 0.01 21.08
CA VAL A 487 -1.62 1.41 21.44
C VAL A 487 -0.54 1.98 20.53
N GLY A 488 -0.98 2.74 19.53
CA GLY A 488 -0.08 3.47 18.63
C GLY A 488 0.38 4.80 19.23
N ASP A 489 1.37 5.44 18.63
CA ASP A 489 1.85 6.79 18.99
C ASP A 489 2.22 6.99 20.49
N ILE A 490 2.68 5.93 21.17
CA ILE A 490 3.22 6.02 22.55
C ILE A 490 4.46 6.92 22.56
N LEU A 491 5.32 6.80 21.54
CA LEU A 491 6.44 7.69 21.32
C LEU A 491 6.37 8.19 19.88
N ARG A 492 6.28 9.50 19.70
CA ARG A 492 6.29 10.16 18.40
C ARG A 492 7.64 10.81 18.15
N ILE A 493 8.34 10.32 17.15
CA ILE A 493 9.65 10.83 16.74
C ILE A 493 9.41 11.73 15.51
N PRO A 494 9.73 13.03 15.57
CA PRO A 494 9.55 13.91 14.42
C PRO A 494 10.47 13.47 13.27
N TYR A 495 9.89 13.28 12.09
CA TYR A 495 10.59 12.91 10.88
C TYR A 495 10.44 14.02 9.85
N LEU A 496 11.58 14.49 9.30
CA LEU A 496 11.64 15.59 8.34
C LEU A 496 10.83 16.84 8.73
N LYS A 497 10.37 16.91 9.98
CA LYS A 497 9.63 18.02 10.57
C LYS A 497 8.22 18.27 9.98
N ILE A 498 7.77 17.43 9.09
CA ILE A 498 6.43 17.43 8.47
C ILE A 498 5.61 16.18 8.83
N ALA A 499 6.28 15.15 9.35
CA ALA A 499 5.67 13.88 9.72
C ALA A 499 6.23 13.38 11.06
N TYR A 500 5.59 12.36 11.61
CA TYR A 500 6.06 11.66 12.79
C TYR A 500 6.12 10.15 12.50
N ILE A 501 7.17 9.52 13.01
CA ILE A 501 7.20 8.08 13.17
C ILE A 501 6.68 7.79 14.57
N GLY A 502 5.51 7.17 14.65
CA GLY A 502 4.89 6.74 15.88
C GLY A 502 5.40 5.34 16.24
N LEU A 503 5.87 5.18 17.46
CA LEU A 503 6.15 3.86 18.04
C LEU A 503 5.07 3.54 19.06
N GLY A 504 4.59 2.30 19.01
CA GLY A 504 3.55 1.79 19.88
C GLY A 504 3.80 0.34 20.28
N ALA A 505 2.83 -0.25 20.93
CA ALA A 505 2.84 -1.66 21.32
C ALA A 505 1.47 -2.30 21.13
N GLY A 506 1.46 -3.58 20.79
CA GLY A 506 0.27 -4.42 20.72
C GLY A 506 0.41 -5.64 21.61
N VAL A 507 -0.70 -6.05 22.21
CA VAL A 507 -0.83 -7.29 22.97
C VAL A 507 -2.01 -8.06 22.42
N TYR A 508 -1.79 -9.31 22.06
CA TYR A 508 -2.77 -10.19 21.47
C TYR A 508 -2.88 -11.47 22.29
N TYR A 509 -4.07 -12.01 22.37
CA TYR A 509 -4.37 -13.23 23.13
C TYR A 509 -5.14 -14.23 22.29
N ARG A 510 -4.57 -15.42 22.15
CA ARG A 510 -5.16 -16.59 21.51
C ARG A 510 -6.02 -17.37 22.48
N TYR A 511 -7.22 -17.76 22.07
CA TYR A 511 -8.13 -18.53 22.92
C TYR A 511 -8.97 -19.52 22.09
N GLY A 512 -9.77 -20.33 22.81
CA GLY A 512 -10.63 -21.35 22.19
C GLY A 512 -9.95 -22.69 21.98
N ALA A 513 -10.35 -23.40 20.94
CA ALA A 513 -9.97 -24.80 20.74
C ALA A 513 -8.47 -25.02 20.46
N TYR A 514 -7.79 -24.00 19.98
CA TYR A 514 -6.36 -24.05 19.66
C TYR A 514 -5.49 -23.27 20.65
N GLN A 515 -6.01 -23.01 21.84
CA GLN A 515 -5.23 -22.46 22.94
C GLN A 515 -4.07 -23.42 23.27
N LEU A 516 -2.88 -22.89 23.47
CA LEU A 516 -1.70 -23.66 23.86
C LEU A 516 -1.76 -23.98 25.37
N GLU A 517 -1.16 -25.10 25.79
CA GLU A 517 -1.18 -25.55 27.17
C GLU A 517 -0.52 -24.55 28.12
N GLU A 518 0.59 -23.95 27.70
CA GLU A 518 1.30 -22.93 28.44
C GLU A 518 0.61 -21.57 28.22
N MET A 519 0.06 -21.00 29.28
CA MET A 519 -0.70 -19.74 29.25
C MET A 519 0.08 -18.60 28.56
N GLU A 520 1.37 -18.49 28.85
CA GLU A 520 2.25 -17.44 28.33
C GLU A 520 2.40 -17.48 26.82
N LYS A 521 2.42 -18.66 26.22
CA LYS A 521 2.54 -18.87 24.76
C LYS A 521 1.29 -18.46 23.98
N ASN A 522 0.19 -18.18 24.67
CA ASN A 522 -1.03 -17.66 24.02
C ASN A 522 -1.00 -16.14 23.85
N PHE A 523 0.01 -15.46 24.36
CA PHE A 523 0.18 -14.03 24.20
C PHE A 523 1.25 -13.72 23.15
N ALA A 524 0.95 -12.74 22.29
CA ALA A 524 1.94 -12.12 21.41
C ALA A 524 2.09 -10.63 21.79
N PHE A 525 3.33 -10.15 21.83
CA PHE A 525 3.69 -8.77 22.12
C PHE A 525 4.42 -8.19 20.94
N ASN A 526 3.81 -7.20 20.27
CA ASN A 526 4.35 -6.67 19.03
C ASN A 526 4.58 -5.16 19.15
N ILE A 527 5.58 -4.67 18.42
CA ILE A 527 5.85 -3.25 18.23
C ILE A 527 4.97 -2.73 17.08
N VAL A 528 4.35 -1.61 17.31
CA VAL A 528 3.57 -0.87 16.32
C VAL A 528 4.44 0.27 15.78
N VAL A 529 4.53 0.37 14.47
CA VAL A 529 5.21 1.48 13.79
C VAL A 529 4.20 2.16 12.88
N ASP A 530 3.85 3.38 13.22
CA ASP A 530 2.87 4.19 12.49
C ASP A 530 3.56 5.41 11.86
N PHE A 531 3.03 5.87 10.72
CA PHE A 531 3.39 7.15 10.15
C PHE A 531 2.20 8.09 10.26
N SER A 532 2.41 9.29 10.81
CA SER A 532 1.37 10.31 10.94
C SER A 532 1.90 11.69 10.53
N PHE A 533 1.02 12.51 10.02
CA PHE A 533 1.30 13.89 9.59
C PHE A 533 0.75 14.89 10.59
#